data_3abb6b74b622b1fdd97e9b0cfe7572bb
#
_entry.id   3abb6b74b622b1fdd97e9b0cfe7572bb
#
_cell.length_a   1.000
_cell.length_b   1.000
_cell.length_c   1.000
_cell.angle_alpha   90.00
_cell.angle_beta   90.00
_cell.angle_gamma   90.00
#
_symmetry.space_group_name_H-M   'P 1'
#
loop_
_entity.id
_entity.type
_entity.pdbx_description
1 polymer ?
#
loop_
_entity_poly.entity_id
_entity_poly.type
_entity_poly.pdbx_seq_one_letter_code
_entity_poly.pdbx_strand_id
1 'polypeptide(L)'
;MEAFLAALGISFAVIFVAELGDKSQLMAMTFATRFKTVPVLLGITVATAVVHLVSVAIGYGLGAAIPTGWISLIAGIAFLGFGAWTLRGDSLTDDEKTKAERAGGKSAFWFVAGAFFLAELGDKTMLATITLATQHGWFGVWVGSTVGMVAADALAIVVGRYLGRHLPEKVIKYGAAALFAIFGIWLITEGVIEVR
;
A
#
# COMPACT_ATOMS: atom_id res chain seq x y z
N MET A 1 21.76 7.68 9.45
CA MET A 1 21.74 6.90 8.21
C MET A 1 21.00 5.58 8.44
N GLU A 2 21.35 4.80 9.44
CA GLU A 2 20.73 3.50 9.74
C GLU A 2 19.22 3.57 9.99
N ALA A 3 18.76 4.49 10.82
CA ALA A 3 17.34 4.67 11.10
C ALA A 3 16.51 5.01 9.84
N PHE A 4 17.08 5.81 8.92
CA PHE A 4 16.44 6.12 7.65
C PHE A 4 16.34 4.87 6.76
N LEU A 5 17.43 4.10 6.63
CA LEU A 5 17.45 2.88 5.83
C LEU A 5 16.51 1.81 6.39
N ALA A 6 16.43 1.69 7.72
CA ALA A 6 15.49 0.80 8.38
C ALA A 6 14.04 1.22 8.10
N ALA A 7 13.69 2.49 8.30
CA ALA A 7 12.36 3.02 8.00
C ALA A 7 11.97 2.79 6.53
N LEU A 8 12.90 3.07 5.60
CA LEU A 8 12.70 2.86 4.17
C LEU A 8 12.49 1.38 3.84
N GLY A 9 13.37 0.50 4.33
CA GLY A 9 13.32 -0.93 4.03
C GLY A 9 12.07 -1.59 4.60
N ILE A 10 11.72 -1.30 5.86
CA ILE A 10 10.51 -1.83 6.51
C ILE A 10 9.26 -1.35 5.75
N SER A 11 9.16 -0.05 5.48
CA SER A 11 7.98 0.50 4.81
C SER A 11 7.85 0.00 3.37
N PHE A 12 8.97 -0.12 2.64
CA PHE A 12 8.99 -0.75 1.32
C PHE A 12 8.44 -2.17 1.40
N ALA A 13 8.99 -3.01 2.27
CA ALA A 13 8.61 -4.42 2.35
C ALA A 13 7.15 -4.60 2.74
N VAL A 14 6.69 -3.87 3.76
CA VAL A 14 5.30 -3.94 4.25
C VAL A 14 4.32 -3.52 3.16
N ILE A 15 4.53 -2.36 2.54
CA ILE A 15 3.60 -1.86 1.53
C ILE A 15 3.68 -2.68 0.24
N PHE A 16 4.87 -3.08 -0.20
CA PHE A 16 5.01 -3.97 -1.35
C PHE A 16 4.21 -5.26 -1.17
N VAL A 17 4.30 -5.89 0.01
CA VAL A 17 3.57 -7.13 0.31
C VAL A 17 2.08 -6.87 0.46
N ALA A 18 1.69 -5.77 1.12
CA ALA A 18 0.30 -5.37 1.27
C ALA A 18 -0.40 -5.19 -0.07
N GLU A 19 0.34 -4.68 -1.05
CA GLU A 19 -0.15 -4.38 -2.39
C GLU A 19 -0.30 -5.63 -3.27
N LEU A 20 0.41 -6.73 -2.94
CA LEU A 20 0.32 -7.95 -3.74
C LEU A 20 -1.10 -8.53 -3.73
N GLY A 21 -1.69 -8.65 -4.93
CA GLY A 21 -3.05 -9.16 -5.13
C GLY A 21 -4.16 -8.17 -4.77
N ASP A 22 -3.83 -6.88 -4.61
CA ASP A 22 -4.82 -5.84 -4.32
C ASP A 22 -5.56 -5.34 -5.57
N LYS A 23 -6.67 -4.62 -5.36
CA LYS A 23 -7.48 -4.01 -6.44
C LYS A 23 -6.69 -3.00 -7.28
N SER A 24 -5.79 -2.26 -6.67
CA SER A 24 -4.90 -1.30 -7.33
C SER A 24 -4.01 -1.96 -8.39
N GLN A 25 -3.48 -3.15 -8.12
CA GLN A 25 -2.75 -3.94 -9.12
C GLN A 25 -3.63 -4.31 -10.32
N LEU A 26 -4.90 -4.69 -10.09
CA LEU A 26 -5.85 -4.97 -11.18
C LEU A 26 -6.15 -3.71 -11.98
N MET A 27 -6.28 -2.56 -11.32
CA MET A 27 -6.42 -1.25 -11.99
C MET A 27 -5.19 -0.92 -12.82
N ALA A 28 -3.97 -1.05 -12.25
CA ALA A 28 -2.71 -0.80 -12.93
C ALA A 28 -2.58 -1.66 -14.20
N MET A 29 -2.88 -2.95 -14.10
CA MET A 29 -2.90 -3.87 -15.24
C MET A 29 -3.93 -3.43 -16.29
N THR A 30 -5.16 -3.07 -15.88
CA THR A 30 -6.23 -2.60 -16.79
C THR A 30 -5.81 -1.34 -17.53
N PHE A 31 -5.23 -0.36 -16.83
CA PHE A 31 -4.72 0.87 -17.46
C PHE A 31 -3.56 0.59 -18.43
N ALA A 32 -2.65 -0.33 -18.07
CA ALA A 32 -1.54 -0.70 -18.92
C ALA A 32 -1.93 -1.46 -20.21
N THR A 33 -3.16 -1.99 -20.30
CA THR A 33 -3.71 -2.52 -21.56
C THR A 33 -4.19 -1.43 -22.53
N ARG A 34 -4.53 -0.24 -21.98
CA ARG A 34 -5.14 0.87 -22.74
C ARG A 34 -4.17 2.02 -22.99
N PHE A 35 -3.26 2.24 -22.09
CA PHE A 35 -2.30 3.35 -22.11
C PHE A 35 -0.86 2.84 -22.17
N LYS A 36 0.06 3.72 -22.56
CA LYS A 36 1.49 3.44 -22.47
C LYS A 36 1.88 3.27 -21.01
N THR A 37 2.76 2.32 -20.71
CA THR A 37 3.17 1.98 -19.34
C THR A 37 3.77 3.16 -18.57
N VAL A 38 4.59 3.98 -19.22
CA VAL A 38 5.27 5.11 -18.55
C VAL A 38 4.28 6.13 -17.99
N PRO A 39 3.33 6.68 -18.75
CA PRO A 39 2.29 7.55 -18.19
C PRO A 39 1.47 6.89 -17.06
N VAL A 40 1.19 5.59 -17.17
CA VAL A 40 0.48 4.84 -16.12
C VAL A 40 1.32 4.82 -14.84
N LEU A 41 2.58 4.39 -14.89
CA LEU A 41 3.44 4.34 -13.72
C LEU A 41 3.71 5.73 -13.11
N LEU A 42 3.86 6.76 -13.93
CA LEU A 42 4.00 8.13 -13.43
C LEU A 42 2.73 8.61 -12.73
N GLY A 43 1.55 8.30 -13.26
CA GLY A 43 0.28 8.61 -12.63
C GLY A 43 0.11 7.91 -11.28
N ILE A 44 0.41 6.62 -11.23
CA ILE A 44 0.45 5.83 -9.99
C ILE A 44 1.43 6.45 -9.00
N THR A 45 2.66 6.73 -9.42
CA THR A 45 3.71 7.30 -8.55
C THR A 45 3.27 8.60 -7.90
N VAL A 46 2.70 9.53 -8.68
CA VAL A 46 2.25 10.83 -8.15
C VAL A 46 1.07 10.65 -7.20
N ALA A 47 0.08 9.85 -7.55
CA ALA A 47 -1.08 9.58 -6.69
C ALA A 47 -0.64 8.98 -5.35
N THR A 48 0.16 7.92 -5.41
CA THR A 48 0.69 7.23 -4.23
C THR A 48 1.56 8.15 -3.38
N ALA A 49 2.47 8.91 -3.99
CA ALA A 49 3.32 9.85 -3.26
C ALA A 49 2.49 10.88 -2.47
N VAL A 50 1.40 11.38 -3.05
CA VAL A 50 0.52 12.36 -2.38
C VAL A 50 -0.26 11.70 -1.25
N VAL A 51 -0.88 10.52 -1.48
CA VAL A 51 -1.63 9.80 -0.44
C VAL A 51 -0.71 9.40 0.71
N HIS A 52 0.47 8.87 0.43
CA HIS A 52 1.44 8.50 1.46
C HIS A 52 2.04 9.72 2.17
N LEU A 53 2.18 10.87 1.50
CA LEU A 53 2.59 12.11 2.17
C LEU A 53 1.57 12.55 3.23
N VAL A 54 0.29 12.50 2.90
CA VAL A 54 -0.80 12.77 3.85
C VAL A 54 -0.77 11.73 4.99
N SER A 55 -0.58 10.46 4.65
CA SER A 55 -0.49 9.37 5.62
C SER A 55 0.63 9.58 6.63
N VAL A 56 1.84 9.90 6.16
CA VAL A 56 2.97 10.14 7.08
C VAL A 56 2.81 11.41 7.89
N ALA A 57 2.16 12.45 7.36
CA ALA A 57 1.87 13.66 8.13
C ALA A 57 0.93 13.35 9.31
N ILE A 58 -0.10 12.55 9.07
CA ILE A 58 -1.03 12.08 10.11
C ILE A 58 -0.29 11.18 11.11
N GLY A 59 0.42 10.16 10.63
CA GLY A 59 1.12 9.18 11.46
C GLY A 59 2.20 9.82 12.33
N TYR A 60 3.01 10.70 11.77
CA TYR A 60 4.04 11.43 12.51
C TYR A 60 3.45 12.31 13.61
N GLY A 61 2.36 13.01 13.31
CA GLY A 61 1.64 13.83 14.30
C GLY A 61 1.08 12.98 15.45
N LEU A 62 0.48 11.83 15.16
CA LEU A 62 -0.01 10.89 16.16
C LEU A 62 1.12 10.29 16.99
N GLY A 63 2.24 9.91 16.35
CA GLY A 63 3.42 9.35 17.02
C GLY A 63 4.07 10.31 18.02
N ALA A 64 4.00 11.61 17.75
CA ALA A 64 4.48 12.63 18.68
C ALA A 64 3.57 12.83 19.91
N ALA A 65 2.31 12.43 19.82
CA ALA A 65 1.29 12.68 20.87
C ALA A 65 1.02 11.47 21.79
N ILE A 66 1.40 10.26 21.38
CA ILE A 66 1.03 9.00 22.05
C ILE A 66 2.32 8.26 22.49
N PRO A 67 2.38 7.71 23.71
CA PRO A 67 3.51 6.88 24.16
C PRO A 67 3.71 5.65 23.25
N THR A 68 4.98 5.29 23.00
CA THR A 68 5.37 4.25 22.02
C THR A 68 4.73 2.89 22.26
N GLY A 69 4.64 2.42 23.51
CA GLY A 69 4.02 1.14 23.82
C GLY A 69 2.54 1.06 23.41
N TRP A 70 1.76 2.15 23.59
CA TRP A 70 0.38 2.20 23.12
C TRP A 70 0.30 2.25 21.58
N ILE A 71 1.24 2.96 20.94
CA ILE A 71 1.34 2.97 19.48
C ILE A 71 1.57 1.56 18.95
N SER A 72 2.53 0.82 19.53
CA SER A 72 2.84 -0.56 19.12
C SER A 72 1.65 -1.50 19.30
N LEU A 73 0.87 -1.36 20.39
CA LEU A 73 -0.35 -2.14 20.59
C LEU A 73 -1.42 -1.85 19.54
N ILE A 74 -1.71 -0.57 19.30
CA ILE A 74 -2.71 -0.14 18.31
C ILE A 74 -2.27 -0.55 16.91
N ALA A 75 -1.00 -0.34 16.58
CA ALA A 75 -0.40 -0.75 15.32
C ALA A 75 -0.53 -2.27 15.11
N GLY A 76 -0.18 -3.07 16.11
CA GLY A 76 -0.28 -4.52 16.03
C GLY A 76 -1.72 -5.00 15.78
N ILE A 77 -2.70 -4.41 16.46
CA ILE A 77 -4.12 -4.69 16.21
C ILE A 77 -4.52 -4.30 14.78
N ALA A 78 -4.06 -3.13 14.31
CA ALA A 78 -4.33 -2.68 12.93
C ALA A 78 -3.74 -3.65 11.89
N PHE A 79 -2.51 -4.14 12.10
CA PHE A 79 -1.89 -5.13 11.20
C PHE A 79 -2.63 -6.47 11.19
N LEU A 80 -3.16 -6.94 12.33
CA LEU A 80 -4.02 -8.12 12.35
C LEU A 80 -5.33 -7.85 11.58
N GLY A 81 -5.90 -6.65 11.71
CA GLY A 81 -7.05 -6.20 10.94
C GLY A 81 -6.77 -6.20 9.43
N PHE A 82 -5.60 -5.72 8.99
CA PHE A 82 -5.19 -5.73 7.58
C PHE A 82 -5.01 -7.16 7.06
N GLY A 83 -4.46 -8.07 7.87
CA GLY A 83 -4.40 -9.49 7.54
C GLY A 83 -5.78 -10.09 7.28
N ALA A 84 -6.73 -9.82 8.17
CA ALA A 84 -8.11 -10.27 8.02
C ALA A 84 -8.79 -9.61 6.78
N TRP A 85 -8.56 -8.32 6.55
CA TRP A 85 -9.04 -7.61 5.35
C TRP A 85 -8.49 -8.25 4.08
N THR A 86 -7.18 -8.48 4.03
CA THR A 86 -6.53 -9.14 2.89
C THR A 86 -7.15 -10.51 2.60
N LEU A 87 -7.53 -11.30 3.63
CA LEU A 87 -8.21 -12.58 3.46
C LEU A 87 -9.63 -12.44 2.89
N ARG A 88 -10.30 -11.32 3.13
CA ARG A 88 -11.62 -11.06 2.54
C ARG A 88 -11.53 -10.92 1.02
N GLY A 89 -10.42 -10.41 0.52
CA GLY A 89 -10.17 -10.15 -0.90
C GLY A 89 -10.77 -8.82 -1.34
N ASP A 90 -10.07 -8.17 -2.25
CA ASP A 90 -10.52 -6.96 -2.93
C ASP A 90 -10.79 -7.28 -4.39
N SER A 91 -11.90 -6.77 -4.93
CA SER A 91 -12.24 -6.86 -6.34
C SER A 91 -12.66 -5.48 -6.84
N LEU A 92 -12.32 -5.16 -8.08
CA LEU A 92 -12.82 -3.95 -8.73
C LEU A 92 -14.35 -4.00 -8.80
N THR A 93 -15.00 -2.95 -8.32
CA THR A 93 -16.43 -2.75 -8.51
C THR A 93 -16.73 -2.50 -9.99
N ASP A 94 -17.97 -2.76 -10.42
CA ASP A 94 -18.37 -2.52 -11.81
C ASP A 94 -18.31 -1.04 -12.19
N ASP A 95 -18.46 -0.14 -11.22
CA ASP A 95 -18.25 1.31 -11.41
C ASP A 95 -16.77 1.66 -11.66
N GLU A 96 -15.84 1.04 -10.93
CA GLU A 96 -14.40 1.23 -11.13
C GLU A 96 -13.95 0.68 -12.47
N LYS A 97 -14.46 -0.50 -12.89
CA LYS A 97 -14.23 -1.06 -14.22
C LYS A 97 -14.76 -0.13 -15.31
N THR A 98 -16.00 0.36 -15.16
CA THR A 98 -16.64 1.24 -16.13
C THR A 98 -15.93 2.59 -16.24
N LYS A 99 -15.45 3.16 -15.12
CA LYS A 99 -14.64 4.39 -15.12
C LYS A 99 -13.30 4.18 -15.80
N ALA A 100 -12.63 3.06 -15.53
CA ALA A 100 -11.41 2.65 -16.22
C ALA A 100 -11.67 2.46 -17.73
N GLU A 101 -12.86 2.00 -18.11
CA GLU A 101 -13.27 1.78 -19.49
C GLU A 101 -13.58 3.07 -20.28
N ARG A 102 -14.12 4.08 -19.63
CA ARG A 102 -14.52 5.36 -20.25
C ARG A 102 -13.39 6.38 -20.40
N ALA A 103 -12.19 6.06 -19.98
CA ALA A 103 -11.02 6.94 -20.03
C ALA A 103 -10.48 7.21 -21.43
N GLY A 104 -11.33 7.64 -22.33
CA GLY A 104 -10.98 8.05 -23.69
C GLY A 104 -10.74 9.57 -23.75
N GLY A 105 -9.52 10.01 -24.11
CA GLY A 105 -9.25 11.35 -24.59
C GLY A 105 -8.60 12.37 -23.63
N LYS A 106 -8.45 12.07 -22.33
CA LYS A 106 -7.61 12.88 -21.43
C LYS A 106 -6.21 12.28 -21.33
N SER A 107 -5.21 13.09 -20.98
CA SER A 107 -3.87 12.59 -20.74
C SER A 107 -3.93 11.38 -19.80
N ALA A 108 -3.43 10.25 -20.22
CA ALA A 108 -3.41 8.98 -19.46
C ALA A 108 -2.85 9.19 -18.05
N PHE A 109 -1.83 10.06 -17.93
CA PHE A 109 -1.22 10.44 -16.66
C PHE A 109 -2.25 10.99 -15.65
N TRP A 110 -3.00 12.04 -16.02
CA TRP A 110 -3.94 12.69 -15.11
C TRP A 110 -5.13 11.81 -14.75
N PHE A 111 -5.57 11.01 -15.72
CA PHE A 111 -6.65 10.07 -15.48
C PHE A 111 -6.23 8.98 -14.49
N VAL A 112 -5.06 8.36 -14.70
CA VAL A 112 -4.53 7.33 -13.80
C VAL A 112 -4.23 7.93 -12.43
N ALA A 113 -3.59 9.10 -12.37
CA ALA A 113 -3.31 9.76 -11.09
C ALA A 113 -4.59 10.04 -10.28
N GLY A 114 -5.64 10.55 -10.92
CA GLY A 114 -6.92 10.80 -10.24
C GLY A 114 -7.61 9.51 -9.80
N ALA A 115 -7.63 8.47 -10.64
CA ALA A 115 -8.25 7.20 -10.33
C ALA A 115 -7.53 6.48 -9.17
N PHE A 116 -6.20 6.44 -9.19
CA PHE A 116 -5.40 5.86 -8.12
C PHE A 116 -5.51 6.66 -6.82
N PHE A 117 -5.43 7.99 -6.89
CA PHE A 117 -5.62 8.83 -5.71
C PHE A 117 -6.94 8.50 -4.99
N LEU A 118 -8.05 8.41 -5.73
CA LEU A 118 -9.35 8.09 -5.15
C LEU A 118 -9.44 6.64 -4.64
N ALA A 119 -8.79 5.70 -5.30
CA ALA A 119 -8.78 4.29 -4.91
C ALA A 119 -7.98 4.05 -3.63
N GLU A 120 -6.89 4.80 -3.45
CA GLU A 120 -5.98 4.67 -2.31
C GLU A 120 -6.43 5.45 -1.06
N LEU A 121 -7.38 6.41 -1.21
CA LEU A 121 -7.93 7.12 -0.06
C LEU A 121 -8.70 6.16 0.85
N GLY A 122 -8.21 5.97 2.08
CA GLY A 122 -8.83 5.09 3.09
C GLY A 122 -8.56 3.61 2.87
N ASP A 123 -7.69 3.24 1.92
CA ASP A 123 -7.30 1.85 1.73
C ASP A 123 -6.33 1.35 2.80
N LYS A 124 -6.12 0.02 2.85
CA LYS A 124 -5.23 -0.65 3.82
C LYS A 124 -3.80 -0.12 3.78
N THR A 125 -3.28 0.22 2.59
CA THR A 125 -1.92 0.75 2.41
C THR A 125 -1.77 2.17 2.95
N MET A 126 -2.78 3.03 2.82
CA MET A 126 -2.84 4.32 3.49
C MET A 126 -2.78 4.16 5.01
N LEU A 127 -3.61 3.27 5.58
CA LEU A 127 -3.65 3.02 7.02
C LEU A 127 -2.36 2.37 7.54
N ALA A 128 -1.76 1.44 6.77
CA ALA A 128 -0.47 0.85 7.10
C ALA A 128 0.65 1.90 7.09
N THR A 129 0.65 2.82 6.12
CA THR A 129 1.62 3.92 6.06
C THR A 129 1.47 4.88 7.23
N ILE A 130 0.25 5.22 7.65
CA ILE A 130 -0.02 6.00 8.88
C ILE A 130 0.61 5.27 10.08
N THR A 131 0.33 3.98 10.22
CA THR A 131 0.83 3.16 11.32
C THR A 131 2.37 3.13 11.36
N LEU A 132 3.03 2.90 10.23
CA LEU A 132 4.49 2.90 10.14
C LEU A 132 5.10 4.26 10.51
N ALA A 133 4.45 5.35 10.12
CA ALA A 133 4.92 6.70 10.41
C ALA A 133 4.76 7.12 11.87
N THR A 134 3.97 6.40 12.68
CA THR A 134 3.93 6.62 14.13
C THR A 134 5.20 6.15 14.84
N GLN A 135 5.89 5.16 14.27
CA GLN A 135 7.05 4.47 14.89
C GLN A 135 8.38 4.79 14.22
N HIS A 136 8.35 5.21 12.96
CA HIS A 136 9.55 5.40 12.15
C HIS A 136 9.63 6.82 11.58
N GLY A 137 10.85 7.22 11.18
CA GLY A 137 11.08 8.54 10.59
C GLY A 137 10.26 8.78 9.32
N TRP A 138 9.48 9.85 9.31
CA TRP A 138 8.49 10.18 8.28
C TRP A 138 9.02 10.09 6.83
N PHE A 139 10.25 10.58 6.60
CA PHE A 139 10.81 10.63 5.25
C PHE A 139 11.18 9.24 4.72
N GLY A 140 11.75 8.37 5.58
CA GLY A 140 12.03 6.98 5.22
C GLY A 140 10.74 6.20 4.95
N VAL A 141 9.71 6.42 5.76
CA VAL A 141 8.39 5.80 5.57
C VAL A 141 7.76 6.28 4.26
N TRP A 142 7.76 7.58 4.01
CA TRP A 142 7.17 8.14 2.77
C TRP A 142 7.83 7.58 1.51
N VAL A 143 9.17 7.59 1.46
CA VAL A 143 9.91 7.06 0.29
C VAL A 143 9.71 5.56 0.17
N GLY A 144 9.88 4.81 1.28
CA GLY A 144 9.77 3.35 1.27
C GLY A 144 8.37 2.88 0.87
N SER A 145 7.32 3.44 1.46
CA SER A 145 5.94 3.08 1.12
C SER A 145 5.58 3.42 -0.33
N THR A 146 5.99 4.60 -0.80
CA THR A 146 5.72 5.02 -2.18
C THR A 146 6.43 4.11 -3.19
N VAL A 147 7.72 3.84 -2.98
CA VAL A 147 8.49 2.98 -3.88
C VAL A 147 8.00 1.53 -3.79
N GLY A 148 7.62 1.05 -2.61
CA GLY A 148 7.07 -0.29 -2.41
C GLY A 148 5.79 -0.51 -3.23
N MET A 149 4.85 0.42 -3.17
CA MET A 149 3.61 0.37 -3.92
C MET A 149 3.85 0.43 -5.44
N VAL A 150 4.62 1.41 -5.90
CA VAL A 150 4.95 1.56 -7.34
C VAL A 150 5.66 0.31 -7.87
N ALA A 151 6.55 -0.30 -7.07
CA ALA A 151 7.24 -1.53 -7.46
C ALA A 151 6.28 -2.72 -7.58
N ALA A 152 5.31 -2.85 -6.65
CA ALA A 152 4.29 -3.89 -6.70
C ALA A 152 3.39 -3.75 -7.93
N ASP A 153 2.92 -2.53 -8.23
CA ASP A 153 2.11 -2.25 -9.41
C ASP A 153 2.89 -2.45 -10.71
N ALA A 154 4.15 -2.01 -10.75
CA ALA A 154 5.02 -2.25 -11.91
C ALA A 154 5.24 -3.75 -12.14
N LEU A 155 5.46 -4.52 -11.08
CA LEU A 155 5.56 -5.98 -11.14
C LEU A 155 4.28 -6.59 -11.70
N ALA A 156 3.11 -6.16 -11.21
CA ALA A 156 1.82 -6.64 -11.69
C ALA A 156 1.61 -6.35 -13.18
N ILE A 157 1.96 -5.14 -13.64
CA ILE A 157 1.89 -4.78 -15.07
C ILE A 157 2.79 -5.67 -15.92
N VAL A 158 4.02 -5.92 -15.46
CA VAL A 158 4.99 -6.78 -16.18
C VAL A 158 4.49 -8.23 -16.21
N VAL A 159 4.18 -8.78 -15.04
CA VAL A 159 3.70 -10.17 -14.91
C VAL A 159 2.39 -10.38 -15.66
N GLY A 160 1.45 -9.43 -15.57
CA GLY A 160 0.18 -9.48 -16.29
C GLY A 160 0.35 -9.49 -17.81
N ARG A 161 1.37 -8.83 -18.35
CA ARG A 161 1.68 -8.88 -19.78
C ARG A 161 2.27 -10.21 -20.25
N TYR A 162 3.09 -10.87 -19.41
CA TYR A 162 3.78 -12.11 -19.77
C TYR A 162 2.94 -13.36 -19.47
N LEU A 163 2.22 -13.40 -18.36
CA LEU A 163 1.49 -14.57 -17.87
C LEU A 163 -0.01 -14.52 -18.15
N GLY A 164 -0.51 -13.40 -18.71
CA GLY A 164 -1.94 -13.17 -18.82
C GLY A 164 -2.60 -13.11 -17.43
N ARG A 165 -3.89 -13.48 -17.34
CA ARG A 165 -4.68 -13.38 -16.09
C ARG A 165 -4.43 -14.48 -15.05
N HIS A 166 -3.36 -15.29 -15.18
CA HIS A 166 -3.10 -16.45 -14.32
C HIS A 166 -2.11 -16.15 -13.19
N LEU A 167 -2.36 -15.08 -12.42
CA LEU A 167 -1.64 -14.86 -11.16
C LEU A 167 -2.17 -15.86 -10.10
N PRO A 168 -1.29 -16.45 -9.28
CA PRO A 168 -1.72 -17.33 -8.19
C PRO A 168 -2.28 -16.52 -7.01
N GLU A 169 -3.41 -15.86 -7.25
CA GLU A 169 -4.06 -14.92 -6.31
C GLU A 169 -4.19 -15.49 -4.89
N LYS A 170 -4.53 -16.78 -4.77
CA LYS A 170 -4.66 -17.42 -3.46
C LYS A 170 -3.35 -17.44 -2.69
N VAL A 171 -2.24 -17.80 -3.35
CA VAL A 171 -0.92 -17.91 -2.71
C VAL A 171 -0.46 -16.51 -2.26
N ILE A 172 -0.63 -15.51 -3.12
CA ILE A 172 -0.29 -14.11 -2.82
C ILE A 172 -1.12 -13.61 -1.64
N LYS A 173 -2.42 -13.79 -1.69
CA LYS A 173 -3.37 -13.38 -0.65
C LYS A 173 -3.05 -14.01 0.72
N TYR A 174 -2.86 -15.31 0.79
CA TYR A 174 -2.52 -15.98 2.04
C TYR A 174 -1.11 -15.62 2.54
N GLY A 175 -0.14 -15.45 1.65
CA GLY A 175 1.21 -14.99 1.99
C GLY A 175 1.21 -13.59 2.59
N ALA A 176 0.51 -12.64 1.98
CA ALA A 176 0.37 -11.28 2.51
C ALA A 176 -0.34 -11.26 3.88
N ALA A 177 -1.45 -12.00 4.02
CA ALA A 177 -2.17 -12.09 5.28
C ALA A 177 -1.31 -12.70 6.41
N ALA A 178 -0.51 -13.72 6.11
CA ALA A 178 0.42 -14.32 7.07
C ALA A 178 1.49 -13.32 7.53
N LEU A 179 2.06 -12.54 6.61
CA LEU A 179 3.04 -11.50 6.97
C LEU A 179 2.42 -10.41 7.84
N PHE A 180 1.22 -9.93 7.53
CA PHE A 180 0.50 -9.01 8.40
C PHE A 180 0.25 -9.59 9.79
N ALA A 181 -0.11 -10.88 9.89
CA ALA A 181 -0.32 -11.53 11.17
C ALA A 181 0.98 -11.62 11.98
N ILE A 182 2.10 -11.98 11.35
CA ILE A 182 3.42 -12.04 12.00
C ILE A 182 3.82 -10.67 12.53
N PHE A 183 3.75 -9.62 11.72
CA PHE A 183 4.05 -8.26 12.14
C PHE A 183 3.11 -7.77 13.24
N GLY A 184 1.81 -8.04 13.11
CA GLY A 184 0.81 -7.66 14.12
C GLY A 184 1.11 -8.29 15.49
N ILE A 185 1.41 -9.60 15.54
CA ILE A 185 1.77 -10.30 16.77
C ILE A 185 3.06 -9.74 17.36
N TRP A 186 4.07 -9.50 16.52
CA TRP A 186 5.32 -8.91 16.97
C TRP A 186 5.12 -7.54 17.62
N LEU A 187 4.40 -6.63 16.98
CA LEU A 187 4.12 -5.30 17.52
C LEU A 187 3.30 -5.35 18.82
N ILE A 188 2.34 -6.27 18.94
CA ILE A 188 1.57 -6.44 20.18
C ILE A 188 2.49 -6.90 21.31
N THR A 189 3.38 -7.86 21.05
CA THR A 189 4.31 -8.34 22.07
C THR A 189 5.25 -7.23 22.54
N GLU A 190 5.79 -6.44 21.61
CA GLU A 190 6.63 -5.27 21.92
C GLU A 190 5.84 -4.24 22.74
N GLY A 191 4.64 -3.87 22.32
CA GLY A 191 3.79 -2.91 23.03
C GLY A 191 3.42 -3.35 24.44
N VAL A 192 3.13 -4.64 24.65
CA VAL A 192 2.85 -5.18 26.00
C VAL A 192 4.07 -5.09 26.90
N ILE A 193 5.29 -5.28 26.37
CA ILE A 193 6.53 -5.16 27.13
C ILE A 193 6.80 -3.70 27.54
N GLU A 194 6.56 -2.75 26.61
CA GLU A 194 6.82 -1.32 26.86
C GLU A 194 5.78 -0.63 27.78
N VAL A 195 4.54 -1.12 27.82
CA VAL A 195 3.48 -0.56 28.67
C VAL A 195 3.54 -1.07 30.11
N ARG A 196 4.24 -2.17 30.36
CA ARG A 196 4.46 -2.73 31.71
C ARG A 196 5.57 -2.03 32.45
#